data_a423845afa77e05a6d27f1b69f8e1dc2
#
_entry.id   a423845afa77e05a6d27f1b69f8e1dc2
#
_cell.length_a   1.000
_cell.length_b   1.000
_cell.length_c   1.000
_cell.angle_alpha   90.00
_cell.angle_beta   90.00
_cell.angle_gamma   90.00
#
_symmetry.space_group_name_H-M   'P 1'
#
loop_
_entity.id
_entity.type
_entity.pdbx_description
1 polymer ?
#
loop_
_entity_poly.entity_id
_entity_poly.type
_entity_poly.pdbx_seq_one_letter_code
_entity_poly.pdbx_strand_id
1 'polypeptide(L)'
;MSRFTPPTGGRPGLRLSWSRTRTRITAVAAGLALVLGTGGAAGARTAAPAPAPTWQKAVDRILAGKPLKGASAGVVVADARSGKTLYRHNSGKRLLPASNTKLLTSAAAMDVLGPGYRYRTDVLAHGDRDGGRLDGDLYVRGTGDPTLLAKDYDALAADVASSGIKEVTGSLVADDTRFDSQRLGRSWAADDESSYYSSQISALSLAPDTDYDTGCVYLEVVPGSTSGEKPKVKVTPGNDYVDVEVAATTVAGNGENTLSVEREHGGNKITVSGGIPVGADPYESWTSVWEPTGYAASVFADALRKHGVRVEGDAELGKATPDGADRVARHTSMPLKELSVPFLKLSNNNHAEVLTKTMGDETAGEGTWSAGLKAVRGYLKKEGVDTGTLRQVDGSGLSRMDYVSPDHFAALLYAVRKEPWFKQWYDALPIACEPDRLTGGTLRSRMCDTPAEGNAHAKTGSLTGASSLSGYVTDADGRQLTFSIVLNNYLADSVKDVEDSIVVALASYGRDGKIPEKRDGDDGADRTPRPTFGLECAWTKPARC
;
A
#
# COMPACT_ATOMS: atom_id res chain seq x y z
N MET A 1 11.13 5.94 50.85
CA MET A 1 10.26 5.51 51.97
C MET A 1 9.01 6.36 51.91
N SER A 2 7.91 5.83 51.44
CA SER A 2 6.54 6.25 51.77
C SER A 2 5.61 5.20 51.20
N ARG A 3 4.97 4.44 52.05
CA ARG A 3 4.02 3.37 51.72
C ARG A 3 2.64 3.98 51.53
N PHE A 4 1.96 3.66 50.44
CA PHE A 4 0.53 3.91 50.29
C PHE A 4 -0.24 2.60 50.48
N THR A 5 -1.13 2.59 51.47
CA THR A 5 -2.15 1.58 51.72
C THR A 5 -3.45 1.92 50.98
N PRO A 6 -4.19 0.95 50.44
CA PRO A 6 -5.51 1.21 49.82
C PRO A 6 -6.65 1.12 50.84
N PRO A 7 -7.76 1.86 50.69
CA PRO A 7 -8.93 1.76 51.55
C PRO A 7 -9.86 0.62 51.10
N THR A 8 -10.34 -0.10 52.11
CA THR A 8 -11.43 -1.07 52.04
C THR A 8 -12.79 -0.37 52.04
N GLY A 9 -13.63 -0.65 51.07
CA GLY A 9 -15.01 -0.17 51.00
C GLY A 9 -15.93 -1.25 50.46
N GLY A 10 -16.96 -1.60 51.25
CA GLY A 10 -17.82 -2.77 51.11
C GLY A 10 -18.82 -2.70 49.94
N ARG A 11 -19.22 -3.88 49.51
CA ARG A 11 -20.30 -4.14 48.54
C ARG A 11 -21.67 -4.18 49.23
N PRO A 12 -22.74 -3.65 48.59
CA PRO A 12 -24.09 -4.16 48.81
C PRO A 12 -24.47 -5.12 47.70
N GLY A 13 -24.93 -6.29 48.06
CA GLY A 13 -25.40 -7.32 47.16
C GLY A 13 -26.81 -7.02 46.61
N LEU A 14 -26.99 -7.14 45.33
CA LEU A 14 -28.29 -7.21 44.69
C LEU A 14 -28.63 -8.68 44.37
N ARG A 15 -29.69 -9.20 45.02
CA ARG A 15 -30.31 -10.50 44.71
C ARG A 15 -31.27 -10.30 43.55
N LEU A 16 -31.03 -10.95 42.42
CA LEU A 16 -31.99 -11.09 41.33
C LEU A 16 -32.73 -12.42 41.49
N SER A 17 -34.06 -12.33 41.68
CA SER A 17 -34.96 -13.47 41.70
C SER A 17 -35.32 -13.92 40.30
N TRP A 18 -35.16 -15.20 40.01
CA TRP A 18 -35.58 -15.82 38.77
C TRP A 18 -37.02 -16.33 38.93
N SER A 19 -37.98 -15.76 38.19
CA SER A 19 -39.31 -16.33 38.03
C SER A 19 -39.33 -17.25 36.80
N ARG A 20 -39.62 -18.53 37.05
CA ARG A 20 -39.85 -19.52 36.00
C ARG A 20 -41.30 -19.43 35.50
N THR A 21 -41.48 -18.98 34.27
CA THR A 21 -42.77 -19.09 33.57
C THR A 21 -42.77 -20.37 32.75
N ARG A 22 -43.66 -21.31 33.13
CA ARG A 22 -43.92 -22.56 32.39
C ARG A 22 -44.94 -22.28 31.30
N THR A 23 -44.56 -22.43 30.03
CA THR A 23 -45.48 -22.42 28.89
C THR A 23 -45.94 -23.85 28.62
N ARG A 24 -47.25 -24.05 28.67
CA ARG A 24 -47.93 -25.33 28.36
C ARG A 24 -47.99 -25.52 26.85
N ILE A 25 -47.52 -26.66 26.36
CA ILE A 25 -47.70 -27.12 24.98
C ILE A 25 -49.03 -27.86 24.91
N THR A 26 -49.93 -27.37 24.06
CA THR A 26 -51.18 -28.05 23.71
C THR A 26 -50.98 -28.84 22.42
N ALA A 27 -51.05 -30.16 22.49
CA ALA A 27 -51.04 -31.04 21.33
C ALA A 27 -52.43 -31.06 20.66
N VAL A 28 -52.49 -30.77 19.37
CA VAL A 28 -53.69 -31.00 18.55
C VAL A 28 -53.43 -32.21 17.65
N ALA A 29 -54.18 -33.25 17.89
CA ALA A 29 -54.24 -34.43 17.04
C ALA A 29 -55.17 -34.15 15.86
N ALA A 30 -54.69 -34.26 14.62
CA ALA A 30 -55.53 -34.21 13.43
C ALA A 30 -55.62 -35.61 12.78
N GLY A 31 -56.84 -36.06 12.57
CA GLY A 31 -57.21 -37.38 12.12
C GLY A 31 -56.89 -37.68 10.66
N LEU A 32 -56.66 -38.94 10.41
CA LEU A 32 -56.46 -39.56 9.11
C LEU A 32 -57.82 -39.75 8.41
N ALA A 33 -58.03 -39.10 7.27
CA ALA A 33 -59.11 -39.44 6.35
C ALA A 33 -58.53 -40.12 5.10
N LEU A 34 -58.84 -41.40 4.95
CA LEU A 34 -58.50 -42.20 3.79
C LEU A 34 -59.53 -41.93 2.68
N VAL A 35 -59.11 -41.37 1.54
CA VAL A 35 -59.93 -41.28 0.33
C VAL A 35 -59.25 -42.13 -0.76
N LEU A 36 -59.89 -43.24 -1.10
CA LEU A 36 -59.60 -44.05 -2.28
C LEU A 36 -60.16 -43.30 -3.51
N GLY A 37 -59.28 -42.85 -4.41
CA GLY A 37 -59.62 -42.21 -5.68
C GLY A 37 -58.79 -42.77 -6.83
N THR A 38 -59.49 -43.32 -7.77
CA THR A 38 -59.20 -44.00 -9.02
C THR A 38 -58.10 -43.41 -9.88
N GLY A 39 -57.34 -44.28 -10.54
CA GLY A 39 -56.18 -43.98 -11.39
C GLY A 39 -56.43 -42.98 -12.52
N GLY A 40 -55.53 -42.02 -12.58
CA GLY A 40 -55.28 -41.21 -13.74
C GLY A 40 -53.76 -41.21 -14.01
N ALA A 41 -53.37 -41.49 -15.24
CA ALA A 41 -51.97 -41.48 -15.67
C ALA A 41 -51.33 -40.14 -15.39
N ALA A 42 -50.50 -40.07 -14.35
CA ALA A 42 -49.68 -38.91 -14.06
C ALA A 42 -48.55 -38.82 -15.10
N GLY A 43 -48.73 -37.99 -16.10
CA GLY A 43 -47.63 -37.52 -16.94
C GLY A 43 -46.52 -37.00 -16.04
N ALA A 44 -45.31 -37.54 -16.15
CA ALA A 44 -44.14 -37.03 -15.47
C ALA A 44 -43.94 -35.58 -15.88
N ARG A 45 -44.31 -34.66 -14.98
CA ARG A 45 -43.89 -33.27 -15.09
C ARG A 45 -42.39 -33.29 -14.88
N THR A 46 -41.63 -33.17 -15.98
CA THR A 46 -40.22 -32.78 -15.88
C THR A 46 -40.16 -31.51 -15.06
N ALA A 47 -39.57 -31.60 -13.88
CA ALA A 47 -39.29 -30.42 -13.07
C ALA A 47 -38.53 -29.43 -13.96
N ALA A 48 -39.01 -28.21 -14.06
CA ALA A 48 -38.29 -27.14 -14.76
C ALA A 48 -36.88 -27.09 -14.17
N PRO A 49 -35.82 -27.00 -15.01
CA PRO A 49 -34.47 -26.89 -14.51
C PRO A 49 -34.41 -25.74 -13.50
N ALA A 50 -33.72 -25.99 -12.37
CA ALA A 50 -33.52 -24.94 -11.36
C ALA A 50 -32.93 -23.72 -12.06
N PRO A 51 -33.41 -22.49 -11.73
CA PRO A 51 -32.87 -21.28 -12.36
C PRO A 51 -31.33 -21.23 -12.18
N ALA A 52 -30.60 -20.97 -13.25
CA ALA A 52 -29.15 -20.88 -13.23
C ALA A 52 -28.69 -19.93 -12.12
N PRO A 53 -27.60 -20.24 -11.42
CA PRO A 53 -27.11 -19.39 -10.35
C PRO A 53 -26.72 -18.02 -10.91
N THR A 54 -27.20 -16.95 -10.30
CA THR A 54 -26.79 -15.59 -10.62
C THR A 54 -25.42 -15.30 -9.99
N TRP A 55 -24.67 -14.32 -10.51
CA TRP A 55 -23.40 -13.93 -9.90
C TRP A 55 -23.56 -13.50 -8.42
N GLN A 56 -24.67 -12.89 -8.03
CA GLN A 56 -24.92 -12.56 -6.62
C GLN A 56 -24.94 -13.81 -5.74
N LYS A 57 -25.60 -14.89 -6.19
CA LYS A 57 -25.58 -16.16 -5.47
C LYS A 57 -24.22 -16.84 -5.48
N ALA A 58 -23.40 -16.59 -6.52
CA ALA A 58 -22.01 -17.05 -6.54
C ALA A 58 -21.21 -16.32 -5.47
N VAL A 59 -21.31 -14.99 -5.39
CA VAL A 59 -20.66 -14.18 -4.35
C VAL A 59 -21.11 -14.62 -2.95
N ASP A 60 -22.40 -14.82 -2.71
CA ASP A 60 -22.93 -15.31 -1.41
C ASP A 60 -22.27 -16.65 -1.00
N ARG A 61 -22.11 -17.59 -1.95
CA ARG A 61 -21.45 -18.88 -1.68
C ARG A 61 -19.98 -18.74 -1.38
N ILE A 62 -19.27 -17.86 -2.10
CA ILE A 62 -17.86 -17.56 -1.86
C ILE A 62 -17.69 -16.97 -0.45
N LEU A 63 -18.51 -16.00 -0.07
CA LEU A 63 -18.48 -15.37 1.26
C LEU A 63 -18.85 -16.32 2.41
N ALA A 64 -19.65 -17.35 2.15
CA ALA A 64 -19.96 -18.41 3.12
C ALA A 64 -18.85 -19.47 3.25
N GLY A 65 -17.78 -19.35 2.48
CA GLY A 65 -16.67 -20.31 2.42
C GLY A 65 -15.88 -20.42 3.73
N LYS A 66 -15.18 -21.55 3.89
CA LYS A 66 -14.38 -21.89 5.09
C LYS A 66 -13.34 -20.82 5.45
N PRO A 67 -12.60 -20.18 4.49
CA PRO A 67 -11.58 -19.19 4.83
C PRO A 67 -12.11 -17.98 5.60
N LEU A 68 -13.40 -17.63 5.41
CA LEU A 68 -14.04 -16.49 6.06
C LEU A 68 -14.88 -16.85 7.30
N LYS A 69 -14.81 -18.09 7.77
CA LYS A 69 -15.56 -18.51 8.97
C LYS A 69 -15.13 -17.71 10.20
N GLY A 70 -16.04 -16.90 10.75
CA GLY A 70 -15.74 -16.01 11.90
C GLY A 70 -15.09 -14.68 11.50
N ALA A 71 -14.74 -14.49 10.24
CA ALA A 71 -14.20 -13.24 9.73
C ALA A 71 -15.28 -12.16 9.56
N SER A 72 -14.85 -10.96 9.28
CA SER A 72 -15.69 -9.83 8.89
C SER A 72 -15.49 -9.54 7.40
N ALA A 73 -16.53 -9.75 6.59
CA ALA A 73 -16.51 -9.41 5.18
C ALA A 73 -17.46 -8.24 4.89
N GLY A 74 -17.01 -7.30 4.07
CA GLY A 74 -17.82 -6.24 3.50
C GLY A 74 -17.61 -6.22 1.99
N VAL A 75 -18.70 -6.25 1.21
CA VAL A 75 -18.65 -6.25 -0.26
C VAL A 75 -19.74 -5.34 -0.82
N VAL A 76 -19.39 -4.55 -1.83
CA VAL A 76 -20.33 -3.79 -2.65
C VAL A 76 -19.96 -3.93 -4.12
N VAL A 77 -20.97 -4.06 -4.97
CA VAL A 77 -20.84 -3.99 -6.43
C VAL A 77 -21.85 -2.99 -6.96
N ALA A 78 -21.41 -2.09 -7.84
CA ALA A 78 -22.29 -1.11 -8.47
C ALA A 78 -22.00 -1.01 -9.98
N ASP A 79 -22.99 -0.55 -10.71
CA ASP A 79 -22.85 -0.18 -12.12
C ASP A 79 -21.99 1.09 -12.20
N ALA A 80 -20.87 1.01 -12.90
CA ALA A 80 -19.89 2.09 -12.94
C ALA A 80 -20.38 3.35 -13.67
N ARG A 81 -21.38 3.24 -14.54
CA ARG A 81 -21.95 4.37 -15.30
C ARG A 81 -22.98 5.15 -14.49
N SER A 82 -23.87 4.44 -13.80
CA SER A 82 -25.00 5.04 -13.09
C SER A 82 -24.77 5.20 -11.58
N GLY A 83 -23.77 4.52 -11.02
CA GLY A 83 -23.57 4.43 -9.57
C GLY A 83 -24.59 3.53 -8.86
N LYS A 84 -25.53 2.92 -9.61
CA LYS A 84 -26.58 2.06 -9.03
C LYS A 84 -25.95 0.82 -8.40
N THR A 85 -26.18 0.64 -7.11
CA THR A 85 -25.77 -0.58 -6.40
C THR A 85 -26.51 -1.80 -6.94
N LEU A 86 -25.78 -2.87 -7.22
CA LEU A 86 -26.25 -4.15 -7.73
C LEU A 86 -26.16 -5.26 -6.69
N TYR A 87 -25.25 -5.13 -5.72
CA TYR A 87 -25.05 -6.08 -4.63
C TYR A 87 -24.49 -5.39 -3.41
N ARG A 88 -24.88 -5.85 -2.22
CA ARG A 88 -24.35 -5.42 -0.93
C ARG A 88 -24.27 -6.59 0.05
N HIS A 89 -23.13 -6.71 0.70
CA HIS A 89 -22.94 -7.56 1.88
C HIS A 89 -22.16 -6.77 2.92
N ASN A 90 -22.79 -6.38 4.03
CA ASN A 90 -22.18 -5.56 5.09
C ASN A 90 -21.43 -4.31 4.59
N SER A 91 -21.84 -3.74 3.47
CA SER A 91 -21.09 -2.71 2.73
C SER A 91 -20.87 -1.41 3.50
N GLY A 92 -21.72 -1.09 4.47
CA GLY A 92 -21.57 0.04 5.38
C GLY A 92 -20.69 -0.23 6.61
N LYS A 93 -20.22 -1.48 6.82
CA LYS A 93 -19.39 -1.82 7.96
C LYS A 93 -18.01 -1.20 7.80
N ARG A 94 -17.53 -0.49 8.84
CA ARG A 94 -16.17 0.05 8.89
C ARG A 94 -15.18 -1.06 9.16
N LEU A 95 -14.24 -1.23 8.25
CA LEU A 95 -13.23 -2.27 8.26
C LEU A 95 -11.85 -1.64 8.08
N LEU A 96 -10.79 -2.36 8.41
CA LEU A 96 -9.41 -1.99 8.08
C LEU A 96 -9.21 -2.12 6.58
N PRO A 97 -8.95 -1.02 5.86
CA PRO A 97 -8.88 -1.02 4.40
C PRO A 97 -7.51 -1.44 3.88
N ALA A 98 -6.49 -1.45 4.73
CA ALA A 98 -5.10 -1.57 4.31
C ALA A 98 -4.79 -0.60 3.15
N SER A 99 -3.96 -0.98 2.18
CA SER A 99 -3.55 -0.10 1.08
C SER A 99 -4.67 0.32 0.11
N ASN A 100 -5.93 -0.13 0.29
CA ASN A 100 -7.05 0.49 -0.43
C ASN A 100 -7.27 1.96 -0.02
N THR A 101 -6.77 2.38 1.15
CA THR A 101 -6.71 3.79 1.57
C THR A 101 -6.06 4.68 0.51
N LYS A 102 -5.06 4.16 -0.23
CA LYS A 102 -4.38 4.87 -1.32
C LYS A 102 -5.30 5.30 -2.46
N LEU A 103 -6.46 4.67 -2.63
CA LEU A 103 -7.49 5.16 -3.57
C LEU A 103 -7.99 6.55 -3.15
N LEU A 104 -8.22 6.76 -1.85
CA LEU A 104 -8.68 8.04 -1.30
C LEU A 104 -7.57 9.10 -1.46
N THR A 105 -6.35 8.75 -1.08
CA THR A 105 -5.19 9.65 -1.10
C THR A 105 -4.79 10.02 -2.52
N SER A 106 -4.72 9.05 -3.44
CA SER A 106 -4.31 9.30 -4.83
C SER A 106 -5.33 10.14 -5.60
N ALA A 107 -6.63 9.86 -5.41
CA ALA A 107 -7.68 10.66 -6.05
C ALA A 107 -7.67 12.11 -5.54
N ALA A 108 -7.52 12.30 -4.22
CA ALA A 108 -7.39 13.63 -3.63
C ALA A 108 -6.13 14.36 -4.14
N ALA A 109 -5.00 13.66 -4.27
CA ALA A 109 -3.77 14.25 -4.78
C ALA A 109 -3.91 14.69 -6.25
N MET A 110 -4.58 13.90 -7.09
CA MET A 110 -4.85 14.26 -8.48
C MET A 110 -5.75 15.50 -8.62
N ASP A 111 -6.70 15.70 -7.70
CA ASP A 111 -7.57 16.90 -7.69
C ASP A 111 -6.87 18.12 -7.08
N VAL A 112 -6.28 17.98 -5.89
CA VAL A 112 -5.71 19.08 -5.10
C VAL A 112 -4.42 19.61 -5.71
N LEU A 113 -3.50 18.73 -6.12
CA LEU A 113 -2.20 19.10 -6.67
C LEU A 113 -2.24 19.23 -8.20
N GLY A 114 -3.14 18.48 -8.82
CA GLY A 114 -3.22 18.36 -10.28
C GLY A 114 -2.23 17.34 -10.87
N PRO A 115 -2.57 16.70 -12.02
CA PRO A 115 -1.76 15.64 -12.65
C PRO A 115 -0.38 16.12 -13.14
N GLY A 116 -0.20 17.43 -13.30
CA GLY A 116 1.05 18.05 -13.73
C GLY A 116 1.97 18.47 -12.59
N TYR A 117 1.57 18.29 -11.33
CA TYR A 117 2.38 18.69 -10.17
C TYR A 117 3.74 18.01 -10.19
N ARG A 118 4.79 18.77 -9.82
CA ARG A 118 6.18 18.28 -9.76
C ARG A 118 6.85 18.75 -8.47
N TYR A 119 7.53 17.85 -7.82
CA TYR A 119 8.44 18.14 -6.72
C TYR A 119 9.71 18.82 -7.23
N ARG A 120 10.42 19.47 -6.31
CA ARG A 120 11.71 20.12 -6.58
C ARG A 120 12.68 19.84 -5.46
N THR A 121 13.94 19.68 -5.83
CA THR A 121 15.07 19.66 -4.89
C THR A 121 16.05 20.72 -5.34
N ASP A 122 16.20 21.76 -4.54
CA ASP A 122 17.06 22.90 -4.82
C ASP A 122 18.35 22.79 -4.03
N VAL A 123 19.47 23.16 -4.66
CA VAL A 123 20.71 23.46 -3.96
C VAL A 123 20.89 24.98 -3.96
N LEU A 124 21.09 25.54 -2.76
CA LEU A 124 21.18 26.99 -2.55
C LEU A 124 22.44 27.33 -1.78
N ALA A 125 23.13 28.41 -2.20
CA ALA A 125 24.29 28.97 -1.51
C ALA A 125 23.87 30.18 -0.71
N HIS A 126 24.31 30.29 0.53
CA HIS A 126 24.11 31.46 1.39
C HIS A 126 25.43 31.89 1.99
N GLY A 127 25.93 33.05 1.59
CA GLY A 127 27.22 33.63 1.95
C GLY A 127 27.91 34.29 0.76
N ASP A 128 29.06 34.86 0.97
CA ASP A 128 29.85 35.54 -0.06
C ASP A 128 30.57 34.54 -0.94
N ARG A 129 30.60 34.80 -2.25
CA ARG A 129 31.29 33.94 -3.23
C ARG A 129 32.48 34.68 -3.86
N ASP A 130 33.67 34.11 -3.70
CA ASP A 130 34.90 34.66 -4.32
C ASP A 130 35.81 33.51 -4.79
N GLY A 131 36.29 33.61 -6.02
CA GLY A 131 37.35 32.71 -6.56
C GLY A 131 37.05 31.20 -6.48
N GLY A 132 35.81 30.79 -6.42
CA GLY A 132 35.39 29.39 -6.27
C GLY A 132 35.17 28.97 -4.82
N ARG A 133 35.27 29.87 -3.87
CA ARG A 133 34.99 29.68 -2.45
C ARG A 133 33.65 30.31 -2.12
N LEU A 134 32.81 29.56 -1.41
CA LEU A 134 31.59 30.04 -0.73
C LEU A 134 31.96 30.25 0.74
N ASP A 135 31.99 31.49 1.19
CA ASP A 135 32.19 31.84 2.61
C ASP A 135 30.82 31.86 3.31
N GLY A 136 30.34 30.65 3.64
CA GLY A 136 29.01 30.41 4.15
C GLY A 136 28.57 28.97 3.94
N ASP A 137 27.26 28.73 4.00
CA ASP A 137 26.65 27.40 3.97
C ASP A 137 26.08 27.04 2.59
N LEU A 138 26.07 25.73 2.29
CA LEU A 138 25.40 25.16 1.13
C LEU A 138 24.17 24.37 1.60
N TYR A 139 22.98 24.78 1.14
CA TYR A 139 21.70 24.17 1.49
C TYR A 139 21.24 23.20 0.40
N VAL A 140 20.78 21.99 0.77
CA VAL A 140 20.01 21.10 -0.09
C VAL A 140 18.59 21.05 0.46
N ARG A 141 17.63 21.64 -0.28
CA ARG A 141 16.24 21.77 0.17
C ARG A 141 15.32 20.89 -0.64
N GLY A 142 14.64 19.97 0.04
CA GLY A 142 13.64 19.08 -0.54
C GLY A 142 12.21 19.61 -0.40
N THR A 143 11.38 19.30 -1.40
CA THR A 143 9.93 19.54 -1.33
C THR A 143 9.10 18.27 -1.18
N GLY A 144 9.74 17.12 -0.92
CA GLY A 144 9.10 15.83 -0.75
C GLY A 144 9.13 14.96 -2.01
N ASP A 145 10.14 15.10 -2.88
CA ASP A 145 10.28 14.24 -4.05
C ASP A 145 10.59 12.79 -3.65
N PRO A 146 9.66 11.83 -3.84
CA PRO A 146 9.91 10.45 -3.48
C PRO A 146 10.64 9.67 -4.59
N THR A 147 11.01 10.33 -5.69
CA THR A 147 11.60 9.68 -6.86
C THR A 147 13.09 9.96 -7.06
N LEU A 148 13.72 10.69 -6.11
CA LEU A 148 15.15 10.95 -6.13
C LEU A 148 15.97 9.68 -5.97
N LEU A 149 16.98 9.52 -6.82
CA LEU A 149 17.98 8.47 -6.79
C LEU A 149 19.37 9.07 -6.56
N ALA A 150 20.36 8.25 -6.21
CA ALA A 150 21.74 8.71 -6.03
C ALA A 150 22.31 9.42 -7.28
N LYS A 151 21.90 9.00 -8.49
CA LYS A 151 22.28 9.66 -9.76
C LYS A 151 21.78 11.11 -9.85
N ASP A 152 20.63 11.42 -9.23
CA ASP A 152 20.05 12.76 -9.27
C ASP A 152 20.79 13.69 -8.31
N TYR A 153 21.26 13.17 -7.18
CA TYR A 153 22.19 13.87 -6.28
C TYR A 153 23.56 14.06 -6.91
N ASP A 154 24.06 13.08 -7.68
CA ASP A 154 25.31 13.20 -8.45
C ASP A 154 25.22 14.33 -9.50
N ALA A 155 24.08 14.43 -10.20
CA ALA A 155 23.82 15.51 -11.15
C ALA A 155 23.74 16.89 -10.45
N LEU A 156 23.04 16.98 -9.31
CA LEU A 156 22.99 18.21 -8.53
C LEU A 156 24.38 18.66 -8.07
N ALA A 157 25.25 17.72 -7.64
CA ALA A 157 26.62 18.01 -7.24
C ALA A 157 27.49 18.47 -8.43
N ALA A 158 27.30 17.88 -9.62
CA ALA A 158 27.94 18.32 -10.85
C ALA A 158 27.53 19.76 -11.23
N ASP A 159 26.25 20.10 -11.06
CA ASP A 159 25.75 21.46 -11.30
C ASP A 159 26.35 22.46 -10.30
N VAL A 160 26.47 22.10 -9.01
CA VAL A 160 27.17 22.92 -8.00
C VAL A 160 28.61 23.18 -8.41
N ALA A 161 29.36 22.14 -8.79
CA ALA A 161 30.74 22.29 -9.26
C ALA A 161 30.82 23.19 -10.52
N SER A 162 29.87 23.01 -11.45
CA SER A 162 29.77 23.80 -12.69
C SER A 162 29.41 25.26 -12.43
N SER A 163 28.74 25.57 -11.32
CA SER A 163 28.46 26.93 -10.89
C SER A 163 29.73 27.69 -10.43
N GLY A 164 30.86 26.98 -10.37
CA GLY A 164 32.17 27.50 -9.96
C GLY A 164 32.50 27.31 -8.49
N ILE A 165 31.61 26.73 -7.66
CA ILE A 165 31.87 26.44 -6.24
C ILE A 165 32.81 25.22 -6.15
N LYS A 166 33.94 25.39 -5.46
CA LYS A 166 34.93 24.34 -5.19
C LYS A 166 35.12 24.08 -3.69
N GLU A 167 34.81 25.09 -2.90
CA GLU A 167 34.99 25.07 -1.45
C GLU A 167 33.81 25.76 -0.77
N VAL A 168 33.27 25.15 0.26
CA VAL A 168 32.24 25.68 1.17
C VAL A 168 32.86 25.72 2.56
N THR A 169 33.00 26.91 3.16
CA THR A 169 33.64 27.07 4.47
C THR A 169 32.74 26.73 5.64
N GLY A 170 31.44 26.86 5.44
CA GLY A 170 30.43 26.47 6.38
C GLY A 170 29.97 25.03 6.20
N SER A 171 28.73 24.77 6.52
CA SER A 171 28.11 23.44 6.58
C SER A 171 27.36 23.08 5.29
N LEU A 172 27.17 21.79 5.06
CA LEU A 172 26.11 21.26 4.22
C LEU A 172 24.82 21.15 5.06
N VAL A 173 23.83 21.98 4.75
CA VAL A 173 22.56 22.04 5.48
C VAL A 173 21.48 21.32 4.69
N ALA A 174 20.90 20.25 5.27
CA ALA A 174 19.80 19.50 4.69
C ALA A 174 18.47 20.05 5.20
N ASP A 175 17.78 20.77 4.32
CA ASP A 175 16.51 21.43 4.61
C ASP A 175 15.32 20.57 4.19
N ASP A 176 14.70 19.91 5.15
CA ASP A 176 13.46 19.16 5.00
C ASP A 176 12.27 19.80 5.73
N THR A 177 12.41 21.08 6.11
CA THR A 177 11.45 21.81 6.94
C THR A 177 10.11 22.06 6.28
N ARG A 178 9.94 21.71 5.01
CA ARG A 178 8.64 21.69 4.35
C ARG A 178 7.67 20.71 5.02
N PHE A 179 8.17 19.64 5.62
CA PHE A 179 7.37 18.73 6.43
C PHE A 179 7.71 18.89 7.91
N ASP A 180 6.75 18.53 8.77
CA ASP A 180 6.99 18.51 10.21
C ASP A 180 7.99 17.38 10.59
N SER A 181 8.48 17.42 11.83
CA SER A 181 9.42 16.44 12.36
C SER A 181 8.78 15.09 12.74
N GLN A 182 7.48 14.92 12.57
CA GLN A 182 6.84 13.63 12.77
C GLN A 182 7.17 12.72 11.59
N ARG A 183 8.08 11.75 11.80
CA ARG A 183 8.61 10.86 10.77
C ARG A 183 7.78 9.61 10.53
N LEU A 184 7.14 9.09 11.56
CA LEU A 184 6.37 7.84 11.52
C LEU A 184 4.88 8.11 11.68
N GLY A 185 4.07 7.40 10.91
CA GLY A 185 2.61 7.50 10.97
C GLY A 185 2.06 6.96 12.28
N ARG A 186 0.90 7.47 12.67
CA ARG A 186 0.24 7.07 13.91
C ARG A 186 -0.22 5.61 13.85
N SER A 187 0.14 4.82 14.89
CA SER A 187 -0.22 3.40 15.01
C SER A 187 0.42 2.49 13.94
N TRP A 188 1.56 2.89 13.36
CA TRP A 188 2.42 1.98 12.66
C TRP A 188 3.06 1.02 13.67
N ALA A 189 3.20 -0.24 13.28
CA ALA A 189 3.75 -1.25 14.17
C ALA A 189 5.26 -1.07 14.33
N ALA A 190 5.76 -1.22 15.57
CA ALA A 190 7.20 -1.05 15.84
C ALA A 190 8.06 -2.13 15.18
N ASP A 191 7.52 -3.34 15.06
CA ASP A 191 8.16 -4.47 14.38
C ASP A 191 8.26 -4.29 12.84
N ASP A 192 7.50 -3.33 12.27
CA ASP A 192 7.63 -2.95 10.86
C ASP A 192 8.72 -1.89 10.61
N GLU A 193 9.35 -1.31 11.64
CA GLU A 193 10.21 -0.11 11.53
C GLU A 193 11.40 -0.29 10.58
N SER A 194 11.99 -1.49 10.49
CA SER A 194 13.09 -1.76 9.57
C SER A 194 12.62 -2.09 8.14
N SER A 195 11.32 -2.27 7.92
CA SER A 195 10.77 -2.66 6.63
C SER A 195 10.68 -1.46 5.67
N TYR A 196 10.95 -1.71 4.38
CA TYR A 196 10.90 -0.67 3.35
C TYR A 196 9.53 0.02 3.25
N TYR A 197 8.44 -0.69 3.55
CA TYR A 197 7.08 -0.17 3.51
C TYR A 197 6.70 0.67 4.73
N SER A 198 7.58 0.78 5.72
CA SER A 198 7.40 1.58 6.95
C SER A 198 8.51 2.62 7.12
N SER A 199 9.16 3.05 6.02
CA SER A 199 10.22 4.05 6.07
C SER A 199 9.74 5.38 6.63
N GLN A 200 10.64 6.10 7.29
CA GLN A 200 10.39 7.44 7.82
C GLN A 200 10.09 8.45 6.71
N ILE A 201 9.18 9.38 6.98
CA ILE A 201 8.72 10.39 6.02
C ILE A 201 9.49 11.69 6.20
N SER A 202 10.16 12.14 5.13
CA SER A 202 10.89 13.40 5.08
C SER A 202 10.61 14.13 3.77
N ALA A 203 10.76 15.46 3.78
CA ALA A 203 10.72 16.26 2.57
C ALA A 203 12.00 16.15 1.73
N LEU A 204 13.07 15.59 2.30
CA LEU A 204 14.35 15.33 1.63
C LEU A 204 14.76 13.88 1.90
N SER A 205 14.81 13.06 0.87
CA SER A 205 15.15 11.64 0.96
C SER A 205 15.64 11.13 -0.38
N LEU A 206 15.97 9.84 -0.49
CA LEU A 206 16.25 9.17 -1.76
C LEU A 206 15.83 7.71 -1.73
N ALA A 207 15.63 7.14 -2.92
CA ALA A 207 15.32 5.72 -3.11
C ALA A 207 16.55 4.96 -3.65
N PRO A 208 16.70 3.66 -3.35
CA PRO A 208 17.82 2.86 -3.83
C PRO A 208 17.68 2.48 -5.31
N ASP A 209 16.46 2.41 -5.84
CA ASP A 209 16.14 1.94 -7.18
C ASP A 209 14.88 2.62 -7.76
N THR A 210 14.50 2.22 -8.99
CA THR A 210 13.36 2.78 -9.73
C THR A 210 11.98 2.29 -9.29
N ASP A 211 11.90 1.50 -8.22
CA ASP A 211 10.63 1.24 -7.51
C ASP A 211 10.28 2.39 -6.56
N TYR A 212 11.28 3.23 -6.29
CA TYR A 212 11.13 4.45 -5.50
C TYR A 212 10.64 4.21 -4.06
N ASP A 213 11.12 3.13 -3.41
CA ASP A 213 10.94 2.97 -1.96
C ASP A 213 11.91 3.91 -1.24
N THR A 214 11.53 5.17 -1.17
CA THR A 214 12.38 6.24 -0.64
C THR A 214 12.61 6.10 0.86
N GLY A 215 13.79 6.54 1.32
CA GLY A 215 14.21 6.35 2.70
C GLY A 215 14.69 4.92 3.00
N CYS A 216 15.15 4.19 1.98
CA CYS A 216 15.66 2.83 2.09
C CYS A 216 17.03 2.66 1.45
N VAL A 217 17.75 1.63 1.87
CA VAL A 217 18.88 1.04 1.18
C VAL A 217 18.52 -0.33 0.62
N TYR A 218 19.11 -0.72 -0.50
CA TYR A 218 19.03 -2.06 -1.04
C TYR A 218 20.30 -2.84 -0.66
N LEU A 219 20.12 -4.02 -0.08
CA LEU A 219 21.18 -4.95 0.28
C LEU A 219 21.11 -6.19 -0.60
N GLU A 220 22.25 -6.54 -1.20
CA GLU A 220 22.47 -7.79 -1.92
C GLU A 220 23.44 -8.64 -1.13
N VAL A 221 23.01 -9.82 -0.67
CA VAL A 221 23.82 -10.75 0.13
C VAL A 221 24.16 -11.96 -0.74
N VAL A 222 25.44 -12.09 -1.11
CA VAL A 222 25.94 -13.15 -1.98
C VAL A 222 26.68 -14.20 -1.13
N PRO A 223 26.33 -15.51 -1.26
CA PRO A 223 27.03 -16.55 -0.50
C PRO A 223 28.52 -16.61 -0.85
N GLY A 224 29.32 -17.06 0.10
CA GLY A 224 30.73 -17.41 -0.15
C GLY A 224 30.85 -18.63 -1.07
N SER A 225 32.04 -18.91 -1.54
CA SER A 225 32.32 -20.05 -2.44
C SER A 225 32.31 -21.40 -1.71
N THR A 226 32.52 -21.40 -0.39
CA THR A 226 32.56 -22.60 0.45
C THR A 226 31.75 -22.42 1.75
N SER A 227 31.26 -23.54 2.29
CA SER A 227 30.60 -23.56 3.59
C SER A 227 31.55 -23.11 4.71
N GLY A 228 31.04 -22.25 5.60
CA GLY A 228 31.81 -21.61 6.69
C GLY A 228 32.34 -20.22 6.36
N GLU A 229 32.34 -19.80 5.10
CA GLU A 229 32.71 -18.43 4.72
C GLU A 229 31.59 -17.43 5.08
N LYS A 230 31.99 -16.19 5.37
CA LYS A 230 31.04 -15.08 5.48
C LYS A 230 30.48 -14.72 4.09
N PRO A 231 29.18 -14.51 3.93
CA PRO A 231 28.64 -13.96 2.70
C PRO A 231 29.15 -12.52 2.48
N LYS A 232 29.16 -12.09 1.21
CA LYS A 232 29.47 -10.71 0.85
C LYS A 232 28.18 -9.90 0.81
N VAL A 233 28.21 -8.69 1.38
CA VAL A 233 27.08 -7.78 1.37
C VAL A 233 27.44 -6.54 0.58
N LYS A 234 26.57 -6.16 -0.35
CA LYS A 234 26.65 -4.92 -1.11
C LYS A 234 25.47 -4.05 -0.76
N VAL A 235 25.72 -2.78 -0.42
CA VAL A 235 24.69 -1.76 -0.16
C VAL A 235 24.57 -0.85 -1.39
N THR A 236 23.34 -0.55 -1.80
CA THR A 236 23.03 0.36 -2.90
C THR A 236 22.02 1.42 -2.47
N PRO A 237 22.29 2.71 -2.71
CA PRO A 237 23.60 3.26 -3.11
C PRO A 237 24.65 3.01 -2.03
N GLY A 238 25.92 2.92 -2.44
CA GLY A 238 27.03 2.86 -1.49
C GLY A 238 27.09 4.14 -0.68
N ASN A 239 27.19 4.03 0.64
CA ASN A 239 27.23 5.14 1.58
C ASN A 239 27.81 4.69 2.91
N ASP A 240 28.24 5.64 3.74
CA ASP A 240 28.74 5.42 5.10
C ASP A 240 27.68 5.73 6.17
N TYR A 241 26.42 5.98 5.76
CA TYR A 241 25.32 6.34 6.66
C TYR A 241 24.74 5.13 7.40
N VAL A 242 24.78 3.97 6.78
CA VAL A 242 24.37 2.71 7.41
C VAL A 242 25.60 1.86 7.74
N ASP A 243 25.61 1.26 8.94
CA ASP A 243 26.63 0.32 9.39
C ASP A 243 26.11 -1.12 9.24
N VAL A 244 26.77 -1.95 8.43
CA VAL A 244 26.33 -3.32 8.15
C VAL A 244 27.22 -4.34 8.86
N GLU A 245 26.65 -4.98 9.88
CA GLU A 245 27.27 -6.12 10.57
C GLU A 245 26.88 -7.44 9.90
N VAL A 246 27.88 -8.17 9.39
CA VAL A 246 27.68 -9.49 8.79
C VAL A 246 27.97 -10.58 9.83
N ALA A 247 26.91 -11.05 10.49
CA ALA A 247 26.91 -12.19 11.41
C ALA A 247 26.47 -13.50 10.72
N ALA A 248 26.01 -13.43 9.47
CA ALA A 248 25.60 -14.58 8.67
C ALA A 248 26.77 -15.46 8.24
N THR A 249 26.47 -16.72 7.92
CA THR A 249 27.45 -17.71 7.44
C THR A 249 26.92 -18.39 6.18
N THR A 250 27.81 -18.67 5.23
CA THR A 250 27.50 -19.53 4.10
C THR A 250 27.40 -20.98 4.59
N VAL A 251 26.28 -21.64 4.36
CA VAL A 251 26.03 -23.04 4.78
C VAL A 251 26.19 -23.99 3.59
N ALA A 252 26.18 -25.30 3.84
CA ALA A 252 26.28 -26.31 2.77
C ALA A 252 25.18 -26.08 1.71
N GLY A 253 25.44 -26.46 0.44
CA GLY A 253 24.52 -26.20 -0.68
C GLY A 253 23.14 -26.86 -0.56
N ASN A 254 22.99 -27.89 0.29
CA ASN A 254 21.70 -28.51 0.66
C ASN A 254 21.11 -27.96 1.97
N GLY A 255 21.72 -26.93 2.56
CA GLY A 255 21.22 -26.28 3.76
C GLY A 255 20.02 -25.39 3.47
N GLU A 256 19.32 -25.00 4.53
CA GLU A 256 18.18 -24.06 4.44
C GLU A 256 18.68 -22.61 4.39
N ASN A 257 18.03 -21.79 3.59
CA ASN A 257 18.25 -20.34 3.61
C ASN A 257 17.46 -19.72 4.77
N THR A 258 18.18 -19.30 5.81
CA THR A 258 17.63 -18.70 7.04
C THR A 258 18.12 -17.26 7.22
N LEU A 259 18.54 -16.58 6.12
CA LEU A 259 18.98 -15.20 6.21
C LEU A 259 17.87 -14.27 6.75
N SER A 260 18.29 -13.42 7.68
CA SER A 260 17.53 -12.25 8.13
C SER A 260 18.39 -11.00 7.96
N VAL A 261 17.76 -9.91 7.54
CA VAL A 261 18.35 -8.58 7.42
C VAL A 261 17.46 -7.62 8.20
N GLU A 262 17.97 -7.12 9.31
CA GLU A 262 17.20 -6.28 10.22
C GLU A 262 18.01 -5.05 10.64
N ARG A 263 17.39 -3.89 10.63
CA ARG A 263 17.94 -2.65 11.18
C ARG A 263 17.53 -2.53 12.66
N GLU A 264 18.43 -2.09 13.50
CA GLU A 264 18.11 -1.81 14.91
C GLU A 264 17.11 -0.64 15.03
N HIS A 265 16.27 -0.68 16.05
CA HIS A 265 15.33 0.41 16.34
C HIS A 265 16.08 1.70 16.72
N GLY A 266 15.68 2.81 16.10
CA GLY A 266 16.23 4.13 16.43
C GLY A 266 17.67 4.36 15.97
N GLY A 267 18.22 3.51 15.11
CA GLY A 267 19.58 3.61 14.60
C GLY A 267 19.73 3.13 13.16
N ASN A 268 20.96 3.15 12.64
CA ASN A 268 21.27 2.74 11.27
C ASN A 268 22.21 1.52 11.20
N LYS A 269 22.33 0.78 12.28
CA LYS A 269 23.05 -0.50 12.25
C LYS A 269 22.13 -1.58 11.68
N ILE A 270 22.55 -2.22 10.60
CA ILE A 270 21.84 -3.31 9.93
C ILE A 270 22.61 -4.60 10.19
N THR A 271 21.95 -5.59 10.76
CA THR A 271 22.51 -6.92 11.02
C THR A 271 22.03 -7.91 9.97
N VAL A 272 22.97 -8.54 9.28
CA VAL A 272 22.71 -9.68 8.39
C VAL A 272 23.07 -10.95 9.14
N SER A 273 22.08 -11.79 9.48
CA SER A 273 22.25 -12.99 10.31
C SER A 273 21.69 -14.24 9.63
N GLY A 274 21.94 -15.43 10.21
CA GLY A 274 21.45 -16.71 9.69
C GLY A 274 22.40 -17.38 8.70
N GLY A 275 21.85 -18.20 7.80
CA GLY A 275 22.61 -18.98 6.83
C GLY A 275 22.11 -18.82 5.41
N ILE A 276 23.04 -18.74 4.45
CA ILE A 276 22.76 -18.78 3.01
C ILE A 276 23.51 -19.96 2.37
N PRO A 277 22.83 -20.85 1.59
CA PRO A 277 23.48 -22.00 0.98
C PRO A 277 24.53 -21.60 -0.07
N VAL A 278 25.60 -22.39 -0.16
CA VAL A 278 26.57 -22.31 -1.27
C VAL A 278 25.83 -22.45 -2.60
N GLY A 279 26.07 -21.55 -3.55
CA GLY A 279 25.47 -21.57 -4.88
C GLY A 279 23.99 -21.14 -4.91
N ALA A 280 23.41 -20.68 -3.80
CA ALA A 280 22.11 -20.03 -3.83
C ALA A 280 22.19 -18.70 -4.58
N ASP A 281 21.07 -18.29 -5.16
CA ASP A 281 20.91 -16.93 -5.70
C ASP A 281 21.16 -15.88 -4.61
N PRO A 282 21.62 -14.68 -4.97
CA PRO A 282 21.76 -13.58 -4.03
C PRO A 282 20.45 -13.32 -3.26
N TYR A 283 20.58 -13.09 -1.96
CA TYR A 283 19.45 -12.65 -1.14
C TYR A 283 19.34 -11.14 -1.21
N GLU A 284 18.17 -10.65 -1.58
CA GLU A 284 17.87 -9.24 -1.74
C GLU A 284 17.02 -8.74 -0.57
N SER A 285 17.34 -7.54 -0.06
CA SER A 285 16.57 -6.89 0.99
C SER A 285 16.51 -5.39 0.76
N TRP A 286 15.34 -4.81 0.93
CA TRP A 286 15.13 -3.36 1.03
C TRP A 286 14.88 -3.03 2.48
N THR A 287 15.75 -2.22 3.07
CA THR A 287 15.71 -1.90 4.50
C THR A 287 15.59 -0.40 4.67
N SER A 288 14.61 0.05 5.48
CA SER A 288 14.45 1.48 5.78
C SER A 288 15.65 2.03 6.55
N VAL A 289 15.99 3.30 6.35
CA VAL A 289 16.99 4.00 7.16
C VAL A 289 16.32 4.80 8.28
N TRP A 290 17.03 5.03 9.38
CA TRP A 290 16.66 5.99 10.40
C TRP A 290 17.14 7.38 9.97
N GLU A 291 16.27 8.39 10.06
CA GLU A 291 16.49 9.78 9.64
C GLU A 291 16.93 9.91 8.17
N PRO A 292 15.99 9.76 7.22
CA PRO A 292 16.28 9.74 5.78
C PRO A 292 16.85 11.06 5.26
N THR A 293 16.65 12.18 5.96
CA THR A 293 17.28 13.47 5.65
C THR A 293 18.80 13.40 5.77
N GLY A 294 19.30 12.75 6.85
CA GLY A 294 20.72 12.54 7.05
C GLY A 294 21.32 11.59 6.01
N TYR A 295 20.56 10.56 5.64
CA TYR A 295 20.96 9.66 4.55
C TYR A 295 21.10 10.40 3.22
N ALA A 296 20.14 11.24 2.86
CA ALA A 296 20.20 12.07 1.65
C ALA A 296 21.40 13.04 1.68
N ALA A 297 21.63 13.68 2.83
CA ALA A 297 22.76 14.58 3.03
C ALA A 297 24.10 13.86 2.86
N SER A 298 24.24 12.64 3.41
CA SER A 298 25.45 11.82 3.29
C SER A 298 25.76 11.48 1.82
N VAL A 299 24.75 10.98 1.07
CA VAL A 299 24.91 10.65 -0.36
C VAL A 299 25.22 11.91 -1.18
N PHE A 300 24.63 13.04 -0.87
CA PHE A 300 24.91 14.30 -1.57
C PHE A 300 26.32 14.83 -1.24
N ALA A 301 26.79 14.74 0.01
CA ALA A 301 28.13 15.11 0.41
C ALA A 301 29.21 14.29 -0.32
N ASP A 302 28.95 12.97 -0.49
CA ASP A 302 29.82 12.09 -1.26
C ASP A 302 29.87 12.49 -2.74
N ALA A 303 28.71 12.84 -3.31
CA ALA A 303 28.61 13.34 -4.68
C ALA A 303 29.37 14.67 -4.86
N LEU A 304 29.21 15.62 -3.94
CA LEU A 304 29.97 16.89 -3.94
C LEU A 304 31.47 16.65 -3.94
N ARG A 305 31.95 15.76 -3.05
CA ARG A 305 33.38 15.37 -2.95
C ARG A 305 33.89 14.76 -4.25
N LYS A 306 33.13 13.88 -4.87
CA LYS A 306 33.44 13.25 -6.16
C LYS A 306 33.56 14.28 -7.29
N HIS A 307 32.76 15.35 -7.27
CA HIS A 307 32.82 16.45 -8.24
C HIS A 307 33.79 17.58 -7.84
N GLY A 308 34.66 17.36 -6.81
CA GLY A 308 35.69 18.29 -6.40
C GLY A 308 35.19 19.50 -5.60
N VAL A 309 34.02 19.40 -5.01
CA VAL A 309 33.49 20.40 -4.07
C VAL A 309 33.77 19.94 -2.64
N ARG A 310 34.56 20.68 -1.90
CA ARG A 310 34.90 20.40 -0.50
C ARG A 310 34.01 21.23 0.42
N VAL A 311 33.37 20.58 1.38
CA VAL A 311 32.64 21.21 2.48
C VAL A 311 33.47 21.04 3.75
N GLU A 312 33.73 22.13 4.47
CA GLU A 312 34.60 22.12 5.66
C GLU A 312 33.85 21.82 6.95
N GLY A 313 32.60 22.31 7.06
CA GLY A 313 31.77 22.09 8.24
C GLY A 313 31.03 20.73 8.21
N ASP A 314 30.47 20.37 9.36
CA ASP A 314 29.63 19.18 9.51
C ASP A 314 28.30 19.33 8.80
N ALA A 315 27.64 18.21 8.47
CA ALA A 315 26.27 18.25 7.95
C ALA A 315 25.26 18.63 9.04
N GLU A 316 24.41 19.61 8.76
CA GLU A 316 23.31 20.04 9.63
C GLU A 316 21.97 19.59 9.06
N LEU A 317 21.07 19.08 9.90
CA LEU A 317 19.76 18.55 9.46
C LEU A 317 18.60 19.40 10.01
N GLY A 318 17.52 19.49 9.23
CA GLY A 318 16.25 20.06 9.69
C GLY A 318 16.29 21.58 9.93
N LYS A 319 17.20 22.29 9.29
CA LYS A 319 17.36 23.73 9.41
C LYS A 319 16.88 24.39 8.11
N ALA A 320 15.99 25.35 8.23
CA ALA A 320 15.41 26.04 7.08
C ALA A 320 16.46 26.87 6.30
N THR A 321 16.36 26.80 4.99
CA THR A 321 17.14 27.66 4.09
C THR A 321 16.79 29.13 4.34
N PRO A 322 17.75 30.03 4.57
CA PRO A 322 17.49 31.46 4.77
C PRO A 322 16.88 32.13 3.54
N ASP A 323 16.07 33.15 3.77
CA ASP A 323 15.63 34.04 2.70
C ASP A 323 16.83 34.72 2.04
N GLY A 324 16.80 34.82 0.70
CA GLY A 324 17.89 35.40 -0.07
C GLY A 324 19.04 34.46 -0.42
N ALA A 325 18.98 33.19 -0.06
CA ALA A 325 19.95 32.19 -0.54
C ALA A 325 19.84 32.00 -2.07
N ASP A 326 20.98 32.01 -2.77
CA ASP A 326 21.07 31.93 -4.22
C ASP A 326 20.98 30.47 -4.69
N ARG A 327 20.02 30.15 -5.55
CA ARG A 327 19.89 28.81 -6.11
C ARG A 327 21.01 28.53 -7.13
N VAL A 328 21.81 27.49 -6.88
CA VAL A 328 22.93 27.06 -7.73
C VAL A 328 22.62 25.80 -8.55
N ALA A 329 21.70 24.96 -8.07
CA ALA A 329 21.25 23.77 -8.81
C ALA A 329 19.78 23.46 -8.51
N ARG A 330 19.11 22.70 -9.39
CA ARG A 330 17.73 22.23 -9.21
C ARG A 330 17.50 20.88 -9.90
N HIS A 331 16.96 19.94 -9.18
CA HIS A 331 16.27 18.78 -9.73
C HIS A 331 14.74 19.03 -9.75
N THR A 332 14.07 18.47 -10.76
CA THR A 332 12.60 18.51 -10.88
C THR A 332 12.09 17.11 -11.18
N SER A 333 11.18 16.62 -10.36
CA SER A 333 10.62 15.25 -10.48
C SER A 333 9.83 15.02 -11.76
N MET A 334 9.50 13.76 -12.02
CA MET A 334 8.41 13.43 -12.95
C MET A 334 7.08 14.07 -12.48
N PRO A 335 6.09 14.32 -13.38
CA PRO A 335 4.80 14.84 -12.97
C PRO A 335 3.99 13.79 -12.19
N LEU A 336 3.04 14.25 -11.35
CA LEU A 336 2.22 13.38 -10.49
C LEU A 336 1.51 12.26 -11.28
N LYS A 337 1.04 12.53 -12.50
CA LYS A 337 0.42 11.49 -13.35
C LYS A 337 1.37 10.30 -13.64
N GLU A 338 2.65 10.55 -13.81
CA GLU A 338 3.68 9.52 -14.04
C GLU A 338 4.09 8.86 -12.71
N LEU A 339 4.28 9.66 -11.65
CA LEU A 339 4.53 9.18 -10.29
C LEU A 339 3.40 8.27 -9.78
N SER A 340 2.16 8.50 -10.21
CA SER A 340 1.02 7.66 -9.84
C SER A 340 1.17 6.20 -10.29
N VAL A 341 1.97 5.93 -11.33
CA VAL A 341 2.20 4.56 -11.82
C VAL A 341 2.96 3.72 -10.79
N PRO A 342 4.23 4.01 -10.42
CA PRO A 342 4.90 3.25 -9.37
C PRO A 342 4.15 3.33 -8.03
N PHE A 343 3.52 4.44 -7.70
CA PHE A 343 2.74 4.61 -6.48
C PHE A 343 1.63 3.56 -6.33
N LEU A 344 0.75 3.44 -7.34
CA LEU A 344 -0.43 2.56 -7.26
C LEU A 344 -0.12 1.12 -7.67
N LYS A 345 0.70 0.92 -8.72
CA LYS A 345 1.10 -0.41 -9.21
C LYS A 345 1.87 -1.20 -8.14
N LEU A 346 2.85 -0.55 -7.50
CA LEU A 346 3.70 -1.18 -6.48
C LEU A 346 3.14 -1.01 -5.05
N SER A 347 2.06 -0.24 -4.91
CA SER A 347 1.45 0.03 -3.61
C SER A 347 2.37 0.77 -2.63
N ASN A 348 3.23 1.66 -3.12
CA ASN A 348 4.24 2.34 -2.32
C ASN A 348 3.62 3.18 -1.18
N ASN A 349 4.04 2.91 0.07
CA ASN A 349 3.50 3.61 1.24
C ASN A 349 4.08 5.01 1.38
N ASN A 350 5.39 5.16 1.19
CA ASN A 350 6.05 6.45 1.35
C ASN A 350 5.46 7.51 0.39
N HIS A 351 5.17 7.14 -0.87
CA HIS A 351 4.50 8.03 -1.83
C HIS A 351 3.14 8.54 -1.30
N ALA A 352 2.34 7.66 -0.68
CA ALA A 352 1.05 8.04 -0.10
C ALA A 352 1.21 9.09 1.01
N GLU A 353 2.20 8.89 1.87
CA GLU A 353 2.43 9.77 3.02
C GLU A 353 3.02 11.11 2.59
N VAL A 354 3.98 11.09 1.68
CA VAL A 354 4.54 12.30 1.08
C VAL A 354 3.44 13.12 0.39
N LEU A 355 2.61 12.49 -0.45
CA LEU A 355 1.48 13.17 -1.09
C LEU A 355 0.49 13.73 -0.07
N THR A 356 0.25 13.01 1.03
CA THR A 356 -0.63 13.50 2.10
C THR A 356 -0.06 14.75 2.75
N LYS A 357 1.21 14.75 3.16
CA LYS A 357 1.85 15.94 3.75
C LYS A 357 1.97 17.09 2.75
N THR A 358 2.26 16.78 1.48
CA THR A 358 2.31 17.79 0.40
C THR A 358 0.96 18.48 0.20
N MET A 359 -0.15 17.72 0.19
CA MET A 359 -1.49 18.34 0.12
C MET A 359 -1.75 19.28 1.31
N GLY A 360 -1.26 18.92 2.49
CA GLY A 360 -1.34 19.80 3.67
C GLY A 360 -0.57 21.07 3.49
N ASP A 361 0.65 20.99 3.00
CA ASP A 361 1.50 22.16 2.73
C ASP A 361 0.89 23.07 1.67
N GLU A 362 0.48 22.52 0.53
CA GLU A 362 -0.09 23.30 -0.58
C GLU A 362 -1.45 23.94 -0.25
N THR A 363 -2.24 23.37 0.65
CA THR A 363 -3.58 23.89 1.00
C THR A 363 -3.62 24.73 2.27
N ALA A 364 -2.67 24.55 3.19
CA ALA A 364 -2.67 25.18 4.49
C ALA A 364 -1.31 25.75 4.93
N GLY A 365 -0.24 25.57 4.15
CA GLY A 365 1.12 25.92 4.54
C GLY A 365 1.67 25.02 5.65
N GLU A 366 1.09 23.83 5.85
CA GLU A 366 1.44 22.90 6.92
C GLU A 366 1.71 21.52 6.34
N GLY A 367 2.97 21.14 6.16
CA GLY A 367 3.39 19.82 5.67
C GLY A 367 3.21 18.72 6.72
N THR A 368 1.98 18.51 7.19
CA THR A 368 1.61 17.59 8.27
C THR A 368 0.55 16.59 7.84
N TRP A 369 0.47 15.41 8.50
CA TRP A 369 -0.64 14.48 8.29
C TRP A 369 -2.00 15.12 8.58
N SER A 370 -2.09 15.94 9.64
CA SER A 370 -3.35 16.57 10.03
C SER A 370 -3.92 17.46 8.93
N ALA A 371 -3.08 18.34 8.38
CA ALA A 371 -3.49 19.25 7.29
C ALA A 371 -3.77 18.48 5.99
N GLY A 372 -2.91 17.50 5.63
CA GLY A 372 -3.11 16.68 4.44
C GLY A 372 -4.38 15.85 4.47
N LEU A 373 -4.65 15.18 5.58
CA LEU A 373 -5.89 14.39 5.76
C LEU A 373 -7.14 15.29 5.78
N LYS A 374 -7.01 16.55 6.20
CA LYS A 374 -8.09 17.53 6.08
C LYS A 374 -8.35 17.88 4.61
N ALA A 375 -7.29 18.01 3.78
CA ALA A 375 -7.42 18.20 2.33
C ALA A 375 -8.08 16.98 1.67
N VAL A 376 -7.62 15.75 1.97
CA VAL A 376 -8.26 14.52 1.49
C VAL A 376 -9.75 14.48 1.86
N ARG A 377 -10.09 14.75 3.11
CA ARG A 377 -11.49 14.78 3.58
C ARG A 377 -12.32 15.85 2.85
N GLY A 378 -11.73 17.01 2.57
CA GLY A 378 -12.34 18.10 1.81
C GLY A 378 -12.72 17.65 0.39
N TYR A 379 -11.78 17.01 -0.30
CA TYR A 379 -12.01 16.41 -1.62
C TYR A 379 -13.12 15.35 -1.58
N LEU A 380 -13.02 14.37 -0.69
CA LEU A 380 -14.02 13.30 -0.56
C LEU A 380 -15.44 13.86 -0.35
N LYS A 381 -15.57 14.89 0.49
CA LYS A 381 -16.85 15.57 0.73
C LYS A 381 -17.36 16.29 -0.52
N LYS A 382 -16.48 16.97 -1.28
CA LYS A 382 -16.80 17.60 -2.56
C LYS A 382 -17.38 16.56 -3.54
N GLU A 383 -16.79 15.36 -3.59
CA GLU A 383 -17.19 14.25 -4.44
C GLU A 383 -18.42 13.47 -3.91
N GLY A 384 -19.04 13.90 -2.83
CA GLY A 384 -20.24 13.28 -2.27
C GLY A 384 -19.99 11.97 -1.50
N VAL A 385 -18.74 11.69 -1.14
CA VAL A 385 -18.40 10.56 -0.25
C VAL A 385 -18.74 10.93 1.20
N ASP A 386 -19.47 10.07 1.92
CA ASP A 386 -19.80 10.32 3.33
C ASP A 386 -18.56 10.27 4.21
N THR A 387 -18.06 11.42 4.62
CA THR A 387 -16.91 11.54 5.51
C THR A 387 -17.25 11.47 7.00
N GLY A 388 -18.52 11.41 7.36
CA GLY A 388 -18.98 11.37 8.76
C GLY A 388 -18.69 10.03 9.43
N THR A 389 -18.64 8.96 8.65
CA THR A 389 -18.44 7.60 9.14
C THR A 389 -17.06 7.01 8.75
N LEU A 390 -16.19 7.80 8.11
CA LEU A 390 -14.85 7.44 7.69
C LEU A 390 -13.81 7.95 8.69
N ARG A 391 -12.83 7.12 9.03
CA ARG A 391 -11.62 7.54 9.75
C ARG A 391 -10.39 7.13 8.95
N GLN A 392 -9.58 8.13 8.60
CA GLN A 392 -8.28 7.98 7.97
C GLN A 392 -7.26 8.75 8.82
N VAL A 393 -6.16 8.13 9.19
CA VAL A 393 -5.10 8.71 10.05
C VAL A 393 -3.73 8.72 9.37
N ASP A 394 -3.58 8.03 8.24
CA ASP A 394 -2.42 8.11 7.35
C ASP A 394 -2.85 8.11 5.86
N GLY A 395 -1.90 8.23 4.95
CA GLY A 395 -2.17 8.24 3.51
C GLY A 395 -2.16 6.85 2.88
N SER A 396 -1.44 5.91 3.46
CA SER A 396 -1.14 4.60 2.86
C SER A 396 -2.10 3.49 3.27
N GLY A 397 -2.71 3.60 4.45
CA GLY A 397 -3.49 2.54 5.08
C GLY A 397 -2.63 1.54 5.87
N LEU A 398 -1.38 1.88 6.19
CA LEU A 398 -0.52 1.09 7.07
C LEU A 398 -1.04 1.13 8.51
N SER A 399 -1.67 2.24 8.89
CA SER A 399 -2.24 2.42 10.22
C SER A 399 -3.40 1.48 10.49
N ARG A 400 -3.34 0.78 11.61
CA ARG A 400 -4.48 -0.02 12.10
C ARG A 400 -5.60 0.82 12.72
N MET A 401 -5.51 2.14 12.61
CA MET A 401 -6.56 3.06 13.03
C MET A 401 -7.39 3.60 11.86
N ASP A 402 -7.11 3.20 10.62
CA ASP A 402 -7.94 3.52 9.48
C ASP A 402 -9.21 2.65 9.46
N TYR A 403 -10.36 3.28 9.28
CA TYR A 403 -11.63 2.59 9.17
C TYR A 403 -12.44 3.16 8.01
N VAL A 404 -12.60 2.35 6.97
CA VAL A 404 -13.32 2.70 5.74
C VAL A 404 -14.29 1.56 5.41
N SER A 405 -15.49 1.90 4.97
CA SER A 405 -16.43 0.88 4.51
C SER A 405 -16.34 0.67 3.00
N PRO A 406 -16.73 -0.48 2.46
CA PRO A 406 -16.86 -0.69 1.01
C PRO A 406 -17.70 0.38 0.30
N ASP A 407 -18.77 0.89 0.94
CA ASP A 407 -19.61 1.93 0.36
C ASP A 407 -18.84 3.24 0.09
N HIS A 408 -17.83 3.59 0.92
CA HIS A 408 -16.97 4.77 0.65
C HIS A 408 -16.13 4.57 -0.62
N PHE A 409 -15.55 3.39 -0.80
CA PHE A 409 -14.78 3.08 -2.01
C PHE A 409 -15.68 3.06 -3.25
N ALA A 410 -16.87 2.47 -3.18
CA ALA A 410 -17.81 2.46 -4.30
C ALA A 410 -18.23 3.88 -4.70
N ALA A 411 -18.51 4.75 -3.71
CA ALA A 411 -18.84 6.15 -3.95
C ALA A 411 -17.67 6.89 -4.63
N LEU A 412 -16.44 6.72 -4.12
CA LEU A 412 -15.23 7.30 -4.73
C LEU A 412 -15.05 6.80 -6.17
N LEU A 413 -15.04 5.48 -6.38
CA LEU A 413 -14.81 4.86 -7.70
C LEU A 413 -15.86 5.34 -8.73
N TYR A 414 -17.08 5.63 -8.31
CA TYR A 414 -18.08 6.24 -9.17
C TYR A 414 -17.77 7.72 -9.46
N ALA A 415 -17.42 8.49 -8.43
CA ALA A 415 -17.19 9.93 -8.53
C ALA A 415 -16.01 10.29 -9.44
N VAL A 416 -14.84 9.65 -9.23
CA VAL A 416 -13.61 9.93 -9.98
C VAL A 416 -13.73 9.72 -11.49
N ARG A 417 -14.71 8.96 -11.96
CA ARG A 417 -14.94 8.74 -13.40
C ARG A 417 -15.33 10.02 -14.15
N LYS A 418 -15.77 11.03 -13.46
CA LYS A 418 -16.18 12.33 -14.02
C LYS A 418 -15.02 13.30 -14.11
N GLU A 419 -13.92 12.98 -13.46
CA GLU A 419 -12.76 13.85 -13.36
C GLU A 419 -11.93 13.84 -14.66
N PRO A 420 -11.40 15.00 -15.09
CA PRO A 420 -10.62 15.10 -16.34
C PRO A 420 -9.32 14.28 -16.30
N TRP A 421 -8.82 13.97 -15.11
CA TRP A 421 -7.63 13.16 -14.90
C TRP A 421 -7.94 11.67 -14.68
N PHE A 422 -9.20 11.24 -14.77
CA PHE A 422 -9.61 9.85 -14.50
C PHE A 422 -8.81 8.83 -15.30
N LYS A 423 -8.57 9.08 -16.59
CA LYS A 423 -7.84 8.11 -17.44
C LYS A 423 -6.45 7.82 -16.88
N GLN A 424 -5.68 8.85 -16.50
CA GLN A 424 -4.32 8.70 -15.97
C GLN A 424 -4.34 7.92 -14.63
N TRP A 425 -5.28 8.23 -13.76
CA TRP A 425 -5.45 7.55 -12.49
C TRP A 425 -5.90 6.09 -12.66
N TYR A 426 -6.83 5.82 -13.59
CA TYR A 426 -7.31 4.47 -13.91
C TYR A 426 -6.19 3.59 -14.47
N ASP A 427 -5.38 4.11 -15.39
CA ASP A 427 -4.24 3.41 -16.00
C ASP A 427 -3.15 3.09 -14.96
N ALA A 428 -3.06 3.87 -13.89
CA ALA A 428 -2.13 3.63 -12.79
C ALA A 428 -2.59 2.52 -11.81
N LEU A 429 -3.84 2.03 -11.89
CA LEU A 429 -4.28 0.90 -11.08
C LEU A 429 -3.63 -0.41 -11.55
N PRO A 430 -3.27 -1.34 -10.65
CA PRO A 430 -2.85 -2.69 -11.01
C PRO A 430 -3.86 -3.39 -11.93
N ILE A 431 -3.36 -4.16 -12.92
CA ILE A 431 -4.16 -4.88 -13.89
C ILE A 431 -3.96 -6.39 -13.68
N ALA A 432 -5.05 -7.14 -13.67
CA ALA A 432 -5.03 -8.59 -13.45
C ALA A 432 -4.24 -9.31 -14.54
N CYS A 433 -3.31 -10.20 -14.13
CA CYS A 433 -2.50 -11.09 -14.96
C CYS A 433 -1.67 -10.39 -16.06
N GLU A 434 -1.30 -9.14 -15.87
CA GLU A 434 -0.32 -8.47 -16.72
C GLU A 434 1.07 -8.64 -16.11
N PRO A 435 2.00 -9.41 -16.73
CA PRO A 435 3.24 -9.83 -16.08
C PRO A 435 4.22 -8.70 -15.81
N ASP A 436 4.17 -7.62 -16.59
CA ASP A 436 5.03 -6.45 -16.38
C ASP A 436 4.71 -5.78 -15.04
N ARG A 437 5.77 -5.49 -14.29
CA ARG A 437 5.68 -4.99 -12.92
C ARG A 437 4.98 -3.62 -12.81
N LEU A 438 5.20 -2.74 -13.77
CA LEU A 438 4.58 -1.41 -13.81
C LEU A 438 3.26 -1.38 -14.60
N THR A 439 2.80 -2.54 -15.06
CA THR A 439 1.48 -2.72 -15.69
C THR A 439 0.55 -3.53 -14.79
N GLY A 440 0.88 -4.78 -14.49
CA GLY A 440 0.08 -5.64 -13.60
C GLY A 440 0.23 -5.28 -12.12
N GLY A 441 1.39 -4.77 -11.75
CA GLY A 441 1.66 -4.35 -10.37
C GLY A 441 1.42 -5.49 -9.37
N THR A 442 0.65 -5.22 -8.33
CA THR A 442 0.27 -6.21 -7.31
C THR A 442 -0.78 -7.24 -7.78
N LEU A 443 -1.27 -7.13 -9.01
CA LEU A 443 -2.18 -8.09 -9.63
C LEU A 443 -1.53 -8.91 -10.76
N ARG A 444 -0.21 -8.73 -11.02
CA ARG A 444 0.48 -9.31 -12.18
C ARG A 444 0.41 -10.83 -12.32
N SER A 445 0.19 -11.54 -11.21
CA SER A 445 0.07 -13.01 -11.17
C SER A 445 -1.29 -13.49 -10.67
N ARG A 446 -2.28 -12.60 -10.60
CA ARG A 446 -3.62 -12.89 -10.07
C ARG A 446 -4.65 -12.95 -11.19
N MET A 447 -5.64 -13.86 -11.05
CA MET A 447 -6.78 -14.03 -11.97
C MET A 447 -6.38 -14.39 -13.42
N CYS A 448 -5.20 -14.98 -13.62
CA CYS A 448 -4.73 -15.47 -14.91
C CYS A 448 -5.63 -16.61 -15.44
N ASP A 449 -5.73 -16.73 -16.76
CA ASP A 449 -6.58 -17.70 -17.45
C ASP A 449 -8.07 -17.60 -17.08
N THR A 450 -8.53 -16.40 -16.69
CA THR A 450 -9.94 -16.13 -16.32
C THR A 450 -10.50 -14.95 -17.11
N PRO A 451 -11.84 -14.73 -17.15
CA PRO A 451 -12.43 -13.53 -17.75
C PRO A 451 -12.02 -12.20 -17.10
N ALA A 452 -11.35 -12.23 -15.95
CA ALA A 452 -10.85 -11.04 -15.26
C ALA A 452 -9.43 -10.64 -15.73
N GLU A 453 -8.71 -11.52 -16.43
CA GLU A 453 -7.38 -11.26 -17.00
C GLU A 453 -7.41 -10.05 -17.95
N GLY A 454 -6.49 -9.10 -17.80
CA GLY A 454 -6.42 -7.86 -18.54
C GLY A 454 -7.64 -6.92 -18.38
N ASN A 455 -8.66 -7.38 -17.66
CA ASN A 455 -9.97 -6.73 -17.52
C ASN A 455 -10.16 -6.06 -16.15
N ALA A 456 -9.69 -6.69 -15.07
CA ALA A 456 -9.82 -6.13 -13.74
C ALA A 456 -8.70 -5.11 -13.47
N HIS A 457 -9.07 -3.85 -13.18
CA HIS A 457 -8.18 -2.77 -12.76
C HIS A 457 -8.49 -2.43 -11.31
N ALA A 458 -7.63 -2.82 -10.37
CA ALA A 458 -7.99 -2.69 -8.96
C ALA A 458 -6.76 -2.46 -8.04
N LYS A 459 -7.00 -1.72 -6.97
CA LYS A 459 -6.03 -1.56 -5.89
C LYS A 459 -6.18 -2.69 -4.87
N THR A 460 -5.07 -3.31 -4.52
CA THR A 460 -4.96 -4.30 -3.46
C THR A 460 -4.69 -3.66 -2.11
N GLY A 461 -4.98 -4.37 -1.04
CA GLY A 461 -4.56 -4.01 0.32
C GLY A 461 -4.29 -5.24 1.16
N SER A 462 -3.22 -5.22 1.96
CA SER A 462 -2.82 -6.31 2.84
C SER A 462 -2.24 -5.77 4.14
N LEU A 463 -2.73 -6.30 5.25
CA LEU A 463 -2.14 -6.24 6.59
C LEU A 463 -2.42 -7.58 7.25
N THR A 464 -1.68 -7.95 8.27
CA THR A 464 -1.99 -9.16 9.06
C THR A 464 -3.45 -9.16 9.50
N GLY A 465 -4.23 -10.13 9.00
CA GLY A 465 -5.65 -10.27 9.29
C GLY A 465 -6.57 -9.24 8.60
N ALA A 466 -6.08 -8.50 7.60
CA ALA A 466 -6.91 -7.62 6.77
C ALA A 466 -6.47 -7.69 5.30
N SER A 467 -7.43 -7.91 4.40
CA SER A 467 -7.24 -7.96 2.95
C SER A 467 -8.32 -7.16 2.26
N SER A 468 -7.98 -6.52 1.14
CA SER A 468 -8.94 -5.74 0.37
C SER A 468 -8.59 -5.64 -1.11
N LEU A 469 -9.62 -5.55 -1.94
CA LEU A 469 -9.51 -5.34 -3.38
C LEU A 469 -10.66 -4.46 -3.85
N SER A 470 -10.36 -3.30 -4.44
CA SER A 470 -11.39 -2.35 -4.92
C SER A 470 -10.98 -1.75 -6.26
N GLY A 471 -11.94 -1.65 -7.19
CA GLY A 471 -11.65 -1.13 -8.52
C GLY A 471 -12.78 -1.38 -9.51
N TYR A 472 -12.40 -1.71 -10.73
CA TYR A 472 -13.28 -1.86 -11.89
C TYR A 472 -13.09 -3.22 -12.54
N VAL A 473 -14.20 -3.76 -13.08
CA VAL A 473 -14.18 -4.95 -13.94
C VAL A 473 -15.33 -4.85 -14.93
N THR A 474 -15.15 -5.38 -16.15
CA THR A 474 -16.20 -5.43 -17.16
C THR A 474 -16.84 -6.81 -17.16
N ASP A 475 -18.18 -6.88 -17.09
CA ASP A 475 -18.92 -8.13 -17.14
C ASP A 475 -18.99 -8.72 -18.56
N ALA A 476 -19.53 -9.93 -18.70
CA ALA A 476 -19.58 -10.63 -19.97
C ALA A 476 -20.44 -9.93 -21.05
N ASP A 477 -21.31 -8.99 -20.68
CA ASP A 477 -22.10 -8.17 -21.61
C ASP A 477 -21.48 -6.78 -21.91
N GLY A 478 -20.23 -6.56 -21.48
CA GLY A 478 -19.50 -5.30 -21.69
C GLY A 478 -19.94 -4.17 -20.76
N ARG A 479 -20.66 -4.47 -19.67
CA ARG A 479 -21.00 -3.48 -18.66
C ARG A 479 -19.86 -3.34 -17.65
N GLN A 480 -19.35 -2.12 -17.48
CA GLN A 480 -18.35 -1.83 -16.49
C GLN A 480 -18.98 -1.73 -15.10
N LEU A 481 -18.42 -2.47 -14.15
CA LEU A 481 -18.78 -2.51 -12.74
C LEU A 481 -17.70 -1.84 -11.89
N THR A 482 -18.09 -1.20 -10.80
CA THR A 482 -17.21 -0.90 -9.67
C THR A 482 -17.43 -1.94 -8.60
N PHE A 483 -16.38 -2.31 -7.89
CA PHE A 483 -16.48 -3.22 -6.75
C PHE A 483 -15.53 -2.80 -5.63
N SER A 484 -15.92 -3.15 -4.40
CA SER A 484 -15.04 -3.07 -3.24
C SER A 484 -15.28 -4.28 -2.34
N ILE A 485 -14.19 -4.97 -2.01
CA ILE A 485 -14.13 -6.16 -1.15
C ILE A 485 -13.18 -5.83 -0.02
N VAL A 486 -13.62 -5.94 1.23
CA VAL A 486 -12.78 -5.73 2.42
C VAL A 486 -13.02 -6.88 3.39
N LEU A 487 -11.98 -7.64 3.69
CA LEU A 487 -12.01 -8.85 4.51
C LEU A 487 -11.12 -8.68 5.72
N ASN A 488 -11.66 -8.83 6.92
CA ASN A 488 -10.92 -8.65 8.17
C ASN A 488 -11.11 -9.80 9.14
N ASN A 489 -10.16 -9.95 10.07
CA ASN A 489 -10.22 -10.90 11.18
C ASN A 489 -10.31 -12.38 10.71
N TYR A 490 -9.79 -12.71 9.54
CA TYR A 490 -9.66 -14.09 9.10
C TYR A 490 -8.44 -14.75 9.76
N LEU A 491 -8.49 -16.08 9.88
CA LEU A 491 -7.40 -16.89 10.43
C LEU A 491 -6.71 -17.77 9.36
N ALA A 492 -7.19 -17.71 8.12
CA ALA A 492 -6.53 -18.35 7.01
C ALA A 492 -5.20 -17.63 6.70
N ASP A 493 -4.23 -18.36 6.17
CA ASP A 493 -2.93 -17.78 5.77
C ASP A 493 -3.11 -16.71 4.68
N SER A 494 -4.08 -16.93 3.78
CA SER A 494 -4.48 -15.98 2.74
C SER A 494 -5.97 -16.05 2.45
N VAL A 495 -6.54 -14.92 1.99
CA VAL A 495 -7.91 -14.81 1.44
C VAL A 495 -7.92 -14.12 0.07
N LYS A 496 -6.77 -14.08 -0.62
CA LYS A 496 -6.65 -13.49 -1.95
C LYS A 496 -7.46 -14.26 -3.00
N ASP A 497 -7.54 -15.58 -2.86
CA ASP A 497 -8.38 -16.46 -3.67
C ASP A 497 -9.87 -16.14 -3.54
N VAL A 498 -10.31 -15.69 -2.37
CA VAL A 498 -11.70 -15.23 -2.13
C VAL A 498 -11.98 -13.94 -2.90
N GLU A 499 -11.05 -12.97 -2.84
CA GLU A 499 -11.15 -11.73 -3.61
C GLU A 499 -11.20 -12.02 -5.12
N ASP A 500 -10.26 -12.84 -5.61
CA ASP A 500 -10.16 -13.24 -7.02
C ASP A 500 -11.41 -13.95 -7.50
N SER A 501 -11.92 -14.91 -6.73
CA SER A 501 -13.14 -15.65 -7.07
C SER A 501 -14.36 -14.73 -7.21
N ILE A 502 -14.47 -13.69 -6.38
CA ILE A 502 -15.55 -12.70 -6.49
C ILE A 502 -15.39 -11.91 -7.80
N VAL A 503 -14.19 -11.38 -8.09
CA VAL A 503 -13.95 -10.57 -9.30
C VAL A 503 -14.11 -11.39 -10.57
N VAL A 504 -13.63 -12.64 -10.57
CA VAL A 504 -13.84 -13.58 -11.68
C VAL A 504 -15.33 -13.87 -11.90
N ALA A 505 -16.11 -14.05 -10.82
CA ALA A 505 -17.57 -14.20 -10.95
C ALA A 505 -18.20 -12.95 -11.58
N LEU A 506 -17.79 -11.73 -11.18
CA LEU A 506 -18.29 -10.49 -11.78
C LEU A 506 -17.96 -10.39 -13.27
N ALA A 507 -16.76 -10.81 -13.69
CA ALA A 507 -16.34 -10.80 -15.09
C ALA A 507 -17.06 -11.87 -15.93
N SER A 508 -17.41 -13.00 -15.34
CA SER A 508 -17.93 -14.19 -16.04
C SER A 508 -19.41 -14.14 -16.40
N TYR A 509 -20.21 -13.40 -15.62
CA TYR A 509 -21.67 -13.40 -15.78
C TYR A 509 -22.14 -12.18 -16.57
N GLY A 510 -23.18 -12.39 -17.44
CA GLY A 510 -23.92 -11.32 -18.07
C GLY A 510 -24.97 -10.68 -17.16
N ARG A 511 -25.69 -9.69 -17.68
CA ARG A 511 -26.77 -8.94 -16.97
C ARG A 511 -27.96 -9.81 -16.58
N ASP A 512 -28.22 -10.85 -17.39
CA ASP A 512 -29.26 -11.84 -17.12
C ASP A 512 -28.87 -12.85 -16.01
N GLY A 513 -27.66 -12.70 -15.46
CA GLY A 513 -27.11 -13.57 -14.43
C GLY A 513 -26.69 -14.94 -14.94
N LYS A 514 -26.47 -15.10 -16.24
CA LYS A 514 -25.97 -16.33 -16.85
C LYS A 514 -24.53 -16.14 -17.32
N ILE A 515 -23.79 -17.24 -17.33
CA ILE A 515 -22.52 -17.32 -18.04
C ILE A 515 -22.88 -17.50 -19.51
N PRO A 516 -22.38 -16.64 -20.44
CA PRO A 516 -22.63 -16.84 -21.87
C PRO A 516 -22.21 -18.23 -22.34
N GLU A 517 -23.02 -18.86 -23.20
CA GLU A 517 -22.61 -20.10 -23.85
C GLU A 517 -21.35 -19.85 -24.68
N LYS A 518 -20.40 -20.82 -24.63
CA LYS A 518 -19.15 -20.75 -25.37
C LYS A 518 -19.41 -20.47 -26.85
N ARG A 519 -18.68 -19.49 -27.42
CA ARG A 519 -18.51 -19.46 -28.88
C ARG A 519 -17.61 -20.63 -29.26
N ASP A 520 -18.05 -21.44 -30.27
CA ASP A 520 -17.27 -22.54 -30.80
C ASP A 520 -15.85 -22.08 -31.15
N GLY A 521 -14.85 -22.66 -30.51
CA GLY A 521 -13.41 -22.33 -30.69
C GLY A 521 -12.62 -22.10 -29.40
N ASP A 522 -13.26 -22.11 -28.23
CA ASP A 522 -12.58 -21.90 -26.95
C ASP A 522 -12.38 -23.25 -26.22
N ASP A 523 -11.17 -23.80 -26.31
CA ASP A 523 -10.80 -25.08 -25.69
C ASP A 523 -10.98 -25.04 -24.17
N GLY A 524 -11.86 -25.93 -23.68
CA GLY A 524 -12.38 -25.96 -22.33
C GLY A 524 -11.36 -26.21 -21.22
N ALA A 525 -10.52 -25.26 -20.92
CA ALA A 525 -9.81 -25.25 -19.65
C ALA A 525 -10.80 -25.06 -18.51
N ASP A 526 -10.74 -25.89 -17.49
CA ASP A 526 -11.48 -25.75 -16.25
C ASP A 526 -11.16 -24.36 -15.64
N ARG A 527 -12.12 -23.42 -15.71
CA ARG A 527 -11.95 -22.01 -15.33
C ARG A 527 -12.18 -21.77 -13.84
N THR A 528 -12.04 -22.80 -13.03
CA THR A 528 -11.93 -22.57 -11.58
C THR A 528 -10.57 -21.95 -11.29
N PRO A 529 -10.52 -20.84 -10.52
CA PRO A 529 -9.23 -20.26 -10.12
C PRO A 529 -8.39 -21.34 -9.45
N ARG A 530 -7.21 -21.61 -9.99
CA ARG A 530 -6.28 -22.53 -9.34
C ARG A 530 -5.87 -21.90 -8.01
N PRO A 531 -5.80 -22.68 -6.90
CA PRO A 531 -5.26 -22.16 -5.65
C PRO A 531 -3.82 -21.71 -5.92
N THR A 532 -3.60 -20.41 -5.86
CA THR A 532 -2.28 -19.82 -6.02
C THR A 532 -1.66 -19.71 -4.64
N PHE A 533 -0.87 -20.72 -4.26
CA PHE A 533 0.04 -20.60 -3.13
C PHE A 533 0.95 -19.39 -3.35
N GLY A 534 1.11 -18.55 -2.32
CA GLY A 534 2.02 -17.40 -2.40
C GLY A 534 1.41 -16.05 -2.76
N LEU A 535 0.09 -15.92 -2.95
CA LEU A 535 -0.54 -14.64 -3.27
C LEU A 535 -0.41 -13.58 -2.16
N GLU A 536 -0.26 -14.00 -0.91
CA GLU A 536 -0.18 -13.07 0.22
C GLU A 536 1.07 -12.19 0.14
N CYS A 537 2.16 -12.69 -0.41
CA CYS A 537 3.41 -11.95 -0.55
C CYS A 537 3.63 -11.30 -1.93
N ALA A 538 2.60 -11.26 -2.80
CA ALA A 538 2.71 -10.60 -4.12
C ALA A 538 3.06 -9.11 -4.05
N TRP A 539 2.86 -8.49 -2.90
CA TRP A 539 3.18 -7.08 -2.62
C TRP A 539 4.55 -6.89 -1.97
N THR A 540 5.17 -7.94 -1.40
CA THR A 540 6.48 -7.84 -0.72
C THR A 540 7.65 -7.83 -1.70
N LYS A 541 8.81 -7.37 -1.23
CA LYS A 541 10.10 -7.43 -1.92
C LYS A 541 11.11 -8.25 -1.12
N PRO A 542 11.87 -9.10 -1.77
CA PRO A 542 11.60 -9.66 -3.09
C PRO A 542 10.29 -10.45 -3.06
N ALA A 543 9.59 -10.53 -4.19
CA ALA A 543 8.38 -11.33 -4.29
C ALA A 543 8.73 -12.84 -4.20
N ARG A 544 9.00 -13.30 -3.00
CA ARG A 544 9.29 -14.71 -2.67
C ARG A 544 8.04 -15.29 -2.05
N CYS A 545 7.21 -15.88 -2.89
CA CYS A 545 6.06 -16.64 -2.44
C CYS A 545 6.26 -18.12 -2.72
#